data_c9e96fb1862f9c6aa9436322282eebf3
#
_entry.id   c9e96fb1862f9c6aa9436322282eebf3
#
_cell.length_a   1.000
_cell.length_b   1.000
_cell.length_c   1.000
_cell.angle_alpha   90.00
_cell.angle_beta   90.00
_cell.angle_gamma   90.00
#
_symmetry.space_group_name_H-M   'P 1'
#
loop_
_entity.id
_entity.type
_entity.pdbx_description
1 polymer ?
#
loop_
_entity_poly.entity_id
_entity_poly.type
_entity_poly.pdbx_seq_one_letter_code
_entity_poly.pdbx_strand_id
1 'polypeptide(L)'
;VNAGEYTLRVTYIGYQPLKKDITVKASETTTIDLQMEPEAIQMETYVVTASRRRERVEDAPAAISVISKKEIRRESNTNLGDYLKGTKGIDFTQSGIDSYNMTARGFNSSFNSRLLTLTDGRMANVPSLRLTAYNVIPVSFEDVEQIEVVLGPASALYGPNAHSGVLNIVTSSPIRAQGTSINIQGGL
;
A
#
# COMPACT_ATOMS: atom_id res chain seq x y z
N VAL A 1 -13.97 -32.65 30.62
CA VAL A 1 -12.58 -33.03 30.34
C VAL A 1 -12.14 -33.99 31.44
N ASN A 2 -11.36 -35.03 31.13
CA ASN A 2 -10.85 -35.98 32.13
C ASN A 2 -9.81 -35.28 33.02
N ALA A 3 -9.62 -35.78 34.24
CA ALA A 3 -8.57 -35.28 35.12
C ALA A 3 -7.20 -35.55 34.48
N GLY A 4 -6.31 -34.54 34.50
CA GLY A 4 -4.98 -34.64 33.90
C GLY A 4 -4.31 -33.28 33.73
N GLU A 5 -3.09 -33.29 33.22
CA GLU A 5 -2.35 -32.09 32.84
C GLU A 5 -2.62 -31.75 31.37
N TYR A 6 -2.87 -30.49 31.11
CA TYR A 6 -3.20 -29.97 29.79
C TYR A 6 -2.43 -28.67 29.52
N THR A 7 -2.04 -28.45 28.28
CA THR A 7 -1.51 -27.16 27.84
C THR A 7 -2.64 -26.38 27.16
N LEU A 8 -3.08 -25.31 27.81
CA LEU A 8 -4.04 -24.37 27.26
C LEU A 8 -3.30 -23.40 26.30
N ARG A 9 -3.74 -23.32 25.05
CA ARG A 9 -3.27 -22.35 24.09
C ARG A 9 -4.39 -21.35 23.78
N VAL A 10 -4.13 -20.08 24.08
CA VAL A 10 -5.06 -18.99 23.81
C VAL A 10 -4.48 -18.11 22.70
N THR A 11 -5.28 -17.82 21.69
CA THR A 11 -4.91 -16.95 20.56
C THR A 11 -6.03 -15.94 20.34
N TYR A 12 -5.67 -14.66 20.22
CA TYR A 12 -6.60 -13.61 19.90
C TYR A 12 -5.90 -12.60 18.96
N ILE A 13 -6.65 -12.03 18.03
CA ILE A 13 -6.09 -11.09 17.03
C ILE A 13 -5.58 -9.84 17.75
N GLY A 14 -4.33 -9.46 17.51
CA GLY A 14 -3.68 -8.31 18.15
C GLY A 14 -3.05 -8.59 19.51
N TYR A 15 -2.95 -9.87 19.90
CA TYR A 15 -2.31 -10.29 21.15
C TYR A 15 -1.33 -11.44 20.91
N GLN A 16 -0.28 -11.49 21.72
CA GLN A 16 0.68 -12.61 21.67
C GLN A 16 0.00 -13.93 22.06
N PRO A 17 0.29 -15.01 21.33
CA PRO A 17 -0.23 -16.33 21.70
C PRO A 17 0.28 -16.75 23.07
N LEU A 18 -0.64 -17.00 24.02
CA LEU A 18 -0.30 -17.45 25.36
C LEU A 18 -0.44 -18.96 25.46
N LYS A 19 0.55 -19.62 26.02
CA LYS A 19 0.51 -21.03 26.41
C LYS A 19 0.65 -21.13 27.92
N LYS A 20 -0.22 -21.90 28.55
CA LYS A 20 -0.20 -22.12 29.99
C LYS A 20 -0.54 -23.57 30.29
N ASP A 21 0.29 -24.23 31.07
CA ASP A 21 0.03 -25.57 31.54
C ASP A 21 -0.93 -25.51 32.73
N ILE A 22 -1.93 -26.36 32.72
CA ILE A 22 -3.01 -26.42 33.70
C ILE A 22 -3.25 -27.85 34.12
N THR A 23 -3.64 -28.02 35.37
CA THR A 23 -4.03 -29.32 35.93
C THR A 23 -5.54 -29.32 36.17
N VAL A 24 -6.23 -30.23 35.54
CA VAL A 24 -7.67 -30.45 35.71
C VAL A 24 -7.89 -31.61 36.68
N LYS A 25 -8.67 -31.38 37.72
CA LYS A 25 -9.05 -32.43 38.71
C LYS A 25 -10.46 -32.93 38.44
N ALA A 26 -10.70 -34.20 38.80
CA ALA A 26 -12.02 -34.78 38.63
C ALA A 26 -13.07 -34.09 39.54
N SER A 27 -14.23 -33.78 38.95
CA SER A 27 -15.38 -33.17 39.64
C SER A 27 -15.12 -31.78 40.27
N GLU A 28 -14.07 -31.06 39.78
CA GLU A 28 -13.74 -29.71 40.22
C GLU A 28 -13.76 -28.75 39.02
N THR A 29 -14.25 -27.52 39.24
CA THR A 29 -14.19 -26.47 38.23
C THR A 29 -12.88 -25.71 38.39
N THR A 30 -12.04 -25.76 37.36
CA THR A 30 -10.78 -24.99 37.31
C THR A 30 -11.03 -23.66 36.60
N THR A 31 -10.97 -22.56 37.32
CA THR A 31 -11.05 -21.19 36.75
C THR A 31 -9.64 -20.64 36.54
N ILE A 32 -9.39 -20.05 35.39
CA ILE A 32 -8.09 -19.54 35.02
C ILE A 32 -8.27 -18.14 34.47
N ASP A 33 -7.68 -17.15 35.12
CA ASP A 33 -7.58 -15.80 34.63
C ASP A 33 -6.29 -15.68 33.82
N LEU A 34 -6.41 -15.14 32.60
CA LEU A 34 -5.32 -14.97 31.68
C LEU A 34 -5.22 -13.52 31.24
N GLN A 35 -4.05 -12.97 31.33
CA GLN A 35 -3.73 -11.65 30.80
C GLN A 35 -2.87 -11.85 29.55
N MET A 36 -3.33 -11.36 28.43
CA MET A 36 -2.60 -11.39 27.16
C MET A 36 -1.93 -10.05 26.89
N GLU A 37 -0.72 -10.09 26.42
CA GLU A 37 0.02 -8.88 26.01
C GLU A 37 -0.41 -8.46 24.61
N PRO A 38 -0.73 -7.16 24.39
CA PRO A 38 -1.00 -6.65 23.06
C PRO A 38 0.23 -6.83 22.16
N GLU A 39 0.03 -7.42 21.00
CA GLU A 39 1.05 -7.48 19.96
C GLU A 39 0.64 -6.55 18.83
N ALA A 40 1.48 -5.56 18.55
CA ALA A 40 1.29 -4.76 17.36
C ALA A 40 1.46 -5.67 16.14
N ILE A 41 0.37 -5.89 15.42
CA ILE A 41 0.43 -6.57 14.12
C ILE A 41 1.20 -5.63 13.20
N GLN A 42 2.50 -5.81 13.10
CA GLN A 42 3.28 -5.22 12.03
C GLN A 42 2.84 -5.90 10.75
N MET A 43 1.95 -5.26 10.02
CA MET A 43 1.65 -5.68 8.66
C MET A 43 2.88 -5.40 7.82
N GLU A 44 3.64 -6.44 7.52
CA GLU A 44 4.76 -6.33 6.60
C GLU A 44 4.26 -5.78 5.26
N THR A 45 4.64 -4.55 4.95
CA THR A 45 4.32 -3.93 3.68
C THR A 45 5.41 -4.30 2.68
N TYR A 46 5.01 -4.97 1.62
CA TYR A 46 5.91 -5.36 0.54
C TYR A 46 5.82 -4.36 -0.61
N VAL A 47 6.96 -4.06 -1.20
CA VAL A 47 7.11 -3.21 -2.38
C VAL A 47 7.88 -3.93 -3.46
N VAL A 48 7.70 -3.49 -4.69
CA VAL A 48 8.37 -4.05 -5.87
C VAL A 48 9.23 -3.01 -6.57
N THR A 49 8.87 -1.73 -6.44
CA THR A 49 9.44 -0.65 -7.23
C THR A 49 10.90 -0.34 -6.91
N ALA A 50 11.34 -0.50 -5.66
CA ALA A 50 12.70 -0.08 -5.31
C ALA A 50 13.81 -0.91 -5.97
N SER A 51 13.61 -2.23 -6.09
CA SER A 51 14.62 -3.15 -6.63
C SER A 51 14.12 -4.02 -7.78
N ARG A 52 12.88 -3.81 -8.26
CA ARG A 52 12.15 -4.68 -9.20
C ARG A 52 11.95 -6.10 -8.67
N ARG A 53 12.03 -6.29 -7.35
CA ARG A 53 11.75 -7.54 -6.63
C ARG A 53 10.83 -7.25 -5.47
N ARG A 54 10.00 -8.22 -5.11
CA ARG A 54 9.16 -8.10 -3.93
C ARG A 54 10.06 -8.16 -2.68
N GLU A 55 10.11 -7.07 -1.95
CA GLU A 55 10.87 -6.93 -0.71
C GLU A 55 10.07 -6.13 0.32
N ARG A 56 10.46 -6.21 1.59
CA ARG A 56 9.84 -5.39 2.63
C ARG A 56 10.29 -3.94 2.46
N VAL A 57 9.40 -3.00 2.79
CA VAL A 57 9.73 -1.55 2.75
C VAL A 57 10.97 -1.23 3.57
N GLU A 58 11.13 -1.91 4.70
CA GLU A 58 12.25 -1.70 5.63
C GLU A 58 13.61 -2.14 5.05
N ASP A 59 13.60 -3.12 4.17
CA ASP A 59 14.82 -3.66 3.55
C ASP A 59 15.18 -2.94 2.23
N ALA A 60 14.30 -2.09 1.75
CA ALA A 60 14.47 -1.43 0.46
C ALA A 60 15.54 -0.33 0.51
N PRO A 61 16.43 -0.26 -0.50
CA PRO A 61 17.57 0.68 -0.52
C PRO A 61 17.19 2.12 -0.87
N ALA A 62 15.93 2.50 -0.76
CA ALA A 62 15.41 3.81 -1.16
C ALA A 62 14.35 4.32 -0.19
N ALA A 63 14.10 5.65 -0.20
CA ALA A 63 12.98 6.23 0.51
C ALA A 63 11.68 5.89 -0.22
N ILE A 64 10.87 5.02 0.39
CA ILE A 64 9.62 4.54 -0.18
C ILE A 64 8.45 5.00 0.69
N SER A 65 7.41 5.48 0.03
CA SER A 65 6.09 5.67 0.62
C SER A 65 5.11 4.72 -0.06
N VAL A 66 4.29 4.05 0.73
CA VAL A 66 3.26 3.13 0.22
C VAL A 66 1.91 3.61 0.70
N ILE A 67 0.97 3.73 -0.22
CA ILE A 67 -0.43 3.98 0.06
C ILE A 67 -1.14 2.66 -0.18
N SER A 68 -1.65 2.07 0.89
CA SER A 68 -2.26 0.76 0.87
C SER A 68 -3.70 0.80 0.33
N LYS A 69 -4.21 -0.33 -0.12
CA LYS A 69 -5.62 -0.50 -0.53
C LYS A 69 -6.61 -0.04 0.55
N LYS A 70 -6.26 -0.25 1.82
CA LYS A 70 -7.09 0.17 2.95
C LYS A 70 -7.19 1.69 3.05
N GLU A 71 -6.08 2.40 2.81
CA GLU A 71 -6.06 3.87 2.78
C GLU A 71 -6.83 4.40 1.59
N ILE A 72 -6.61 3.83 0.40
CA ILE A 72 -7.35 4.19 -0.83
C ILE A 72 -8.86 4.07 -0.63
N ARG A 73 -9.32 2.99 0.00
CA ARG A 73 -10.76 2.78 0.25
C ARG A 73 -11.35 3.63 1.36
N ARG A 74 -10.54 4.18 2.25
CA ARG A 74 -11.02 5.06 3.33
C ARG A 74 -11.29 6.48 2.86
N GLU A 75 -10.66 6.87 1.79
CA GLU A 75 -10.75 8.20 1.21
C GLU A 75 -11.60 8.15 -0.05
N SER A 76 -12.61 9.01 -0.14
CA SER A 76 -13.46 9.16 -1.33
C SER A 76 -12.82 10.17 -2.31
N ASN A 77 -11.58 9.90 -2.72
CA ASN A 77 -10.87 10.77 -3.64
C ASN A 77 -11.31 10.49 -5.08
N THR A 78 -11.39 11.55 -5.88
CA THR A 78 -11.85 11.47 -7.27
C THR A 78 -10.71 11.23 -8.27
N ASN A 79 -9.48 11.51 -7.86
CA ASN A 79 -8.31 11.35 -8.73
C ASN A 79 -7.09 10.81 -7.97
N LEU A 80 -6.13 10.27 -8.72
CA LEU A 80 -4.90 9.69 -8.17
C LEU A 80 -4.07 10.71 -7.37
N GLY A 81 -4.07 11.97 -7.80
CA GLY A 81 -3.28 13.02 -7.16
C GLY A 81 -3.72 13.30 -5.73
N ASP A 82 -5.02 13.17 -5.43
CA ASP A 82 -5.54 13.42 -4.10
C ASP A 82 -4.95 12.48 -3.06
N TYR A 83 -4.72 11.21 -3.42
CA TYR A 83 -4.04 10.25 -2.54
C TYR A 83 -2.58 10.61 -2.26
N LEU A 84 -1.96 11.37 -3.15
CA LEU A 84 -0.53 11.70 -3.09
C LEU A 84 -0.24 13.09 -2.50
N LYS A 85 -1.25 13.94 -2.29
CA LYS A 85 -1.10 15.30 -1.72
C LYS A 85 -0.36 15.33 -0.38
N GLY A 86 -0.54 14.31 0.45
CA GLY A 86 0.10 14.20 1.76
C GLY A 86 1.46 13.49 1.75
N THR A 87 1.91 12.98 0.61
CA THR A 87 3.14 12.19 0.52
C THR A 87 4.35 13.10 0.55
N LYS A 88 5.25 12.88 1.52
CA LYS A 88 6.48 13.68 1.64
C LYS A 88 7.31 13.60 0.36
N GLY A 89 7.73 14.76 -0.15
CA GLY A 89 8.60 14.86 -1.33
C GLY A 89 7.87 14.77 -2.67
N ILE A 90 6.56 14.71 -2.67
CA ILE A 90 5.72 14.90 -3.85
C ILE A 90 5.17 16.32 -3.86
N ASP A 91 5.40 17.02 -4.96
CA ASP A 91 4.82 18.32 -5.23
C ASP A 91 3.63 18.14 -6.16
N PHE A 92 2.47 18.60 -5.72
CA PHE A 92 1.19 18.48 -6.42
C PHE A 92 0.70 19.85 -6.85
N THR A 93 0.30 19.98 -8.09
CA THR A 93 -0.34 21.18 -8.62
C THR A 93 -1.58 20.79 -9.40
N GLN A 94 -2.69 21.41 -9.08
CA GLN A 94 -3.98 21.16 -9.73
C GLN A 94 -4.46 22.42 -10.41
N SER A 95 -4.83 22.32 -11.69
CA SER A 95 -5.39 23.40 -12.51
C SER A 95 -6.85 23.20 -12.90
N GLY A 96 -7.43 22.04 -12.57
CA GLY A 96 -8.82 21.67 -12.82
C GLY A 96 -9.20 20.42 -12.05
N ILE A 97 -10.44 19.96 -12.16
CA ILE A 97 -10.93 18.76 -11.44
C ILE A 97 -10.08 17.55 -11.79
N ASP A 98 -9.84 17.31 -13.07
CA ASP A 98 -9.04 16.16 -13.57
C ASP A 98 -7.71 16.59 -14.18
N SER A 99 -7.33 17.87 -14.06
CA SER A 99 -6.08 18.39 -14.59
C SER A 99 -5.12 18.71 -13.47
N TYR A 100 -4.16 17.81 -13.26
CA TYR A 100 -3.14 17.95 -12.23
C TYR A 100 -1.79 17.41 -12.69
N ASN A 101 -0.75 17.90 -12.06
CA ASN A 101 0.63 17.48 -12.29
C ASN A 101 1.27 17.11 -10.97
N MET A 102 2.11 16.10 -11.02
CA MET A 102 2.90 15.65 -9.88
C MET A 102 4.36 15.58 -10.25
N THR A 103 5.20 15.96 -9.32
CA THR A 103 6.64 15.76 -9.43
C THR A 103 7.23 15.41 -8.08
N ALA A 104 8.43 14.88 -8.09
CA ALA A 104 9.18 14.64 -6.87
C ALA A 104 10.37 15.61 -6.80
N ARG A 105 10.63 16.16 -5.61
CA ARG A 105 11.77 17.03 -5.33
C ARG A 105 11.83 18.34 -6.15
N GLY A 106 10.69 18.97 -6.32
CA GLY A 106 10.59 20.30 -6.92
C GLY A 106 10.53 20.33 -8.44
N PHE A 107 10.46 21.55 -8.99
CA PHE A 107 10.33 21.82 -10.43
C PHE A 107 9.05 21.26 -11.06
N ASN A 108 7.92 21.47 -10.42
CA ASN A 108 6.64 21.05 -10.96
C ASN A 108 6.25 21.92 -12.17
N SER A 109 5.95 21.26 -13.28
CA SER A 109 5.46 21.89 -14.50
C SER A 109 4.57 20.90 -15.26
N SER A 110 3.71 21.44 -16.13
CA SER A 110 2.78 20.65 -16.93
C SER A 110 3.47 19.64 -17.88
N PHE A 111 4.73 19.85 -18.18
CA PHE A 111 5.53 18.98 -19.06
C PHE A 111 6.66 18.28 -18.29
N ASN A 112 6.42 17.96 -17.03
CA ASN A 112 7.43 17.27 -16.23
C ASN A 112 7.45 15.77 -16.53
N SER A 113 8.63 15.26 -16.92
CA SER A 113 8.87 13.83 -17.17
C SER A 113 9.88 13.22 -16.20
N ARG A 114 10.20 13.88 -15.08
CA ARG A 114 11.25 13.43 -14.15
C ARG A 114 10.76 12.42 -13.13
N LEU A 115 9.47 12.39 -12.86
CA LEU A 115 8.81 11.36 -12.06
C LEU A 115 8.24 10.31 -13.02
N LEU A 116 8.87 9.16 -13.07
CA LEU A 116 8.39 8.06 -13.91
C LEU A 116 7.15 7.44 -13.30
N THR A 117 6.06 7.43 -14.04
CA THR A 117 4.82 6.78 -13.60
C THR A 117 4.66 5.43 -14.30
N LEU A 118 4.38 4.41 -13.52
CA LEU A 118 4.17 3.04 -13.96
C LEU A 118 2.79 2.54 -13.52
N THR A 119 2.23 1.62 -14.29
CA THR A 119 1.11 0.77 -13.90
C THR A 119 1.55 -0.67 -14.09
N ASP A 120 1.59 -1.43 -13.01
CA ASP A 120 2.10 -2.81 -12.97
C ASP A 120 3.48 -2.96 -13.64
N GLY A 121 4.36 -1.99 -13.40
CA GLY A 121 5.69 -1.95 -14.00
C GLY A 121 5.76 -1.51 -15.46
N ARG A 122 4.64 -1.14 -16.08
CA ARG A 122 4.57 -0.61 -17.46
C ARG A 122 4.52 0.92 -17.42
N MET A 123 5.21 1.58 -18.33
CA MET A 123 5.20 3.04 -18.42
C MET A 123 3.79 3.55 -18.73
N ALA A 124 3.30 4.45 -17.88
CA ALA A 124 1.99 5.10 -18.00
C ALA A 124 2.07 6.52 -18.60
N ASN A 125 3.20 6.86 -19.23
CA ASN A 125 3.36 8.14 -19.90
C ASN A 125 2.89 8.09 -21.35
N VAL A 126 2.57 9.28 -21.90
CA VAL A 126 2.30 9.47 -23.34
C VAL A 126 3.63 9.78 -24.04
N PRO A 127 4.23 8.80 -24.77
CA PRO A 127 5.60 8.95 -25.27
C PRO A 127 5.80 10.13 -26.23
N SER A 128 4.80 10.41 -27.06
CA SER A 128 4.82 11.51 -28.02
C SER A 128 4.85 12.88 -27.39
N LEU A 129 4.26 13.02 -26.21
CA LEU A 129 4.16 14.29 -25.47
C LEU A 129 5.18 14.41 -24.33
N ARG A 130 5.88 13.34 -24.03
CA ARG A 130 6.84 13.24 -22.92
C ARG A 130 6.27 13.70 -21.58
N LEU A 131 4.98 13.44 -21.36
CA LEU A 131 4.29 13.76 -20.11
C LEU A 131 3.49 12.55 -19.62
N THR A 132 3.14 12.58 -18.35
CA THR A 132 2.17 11.66 -17.77
C THR A 132 0.82 12.36 -17.68
N ALA A 133 -0.14 11.87 -18.46
CA ALA A 133 -1.51 12.33 -18.39
C ALA A 133 -2.27 11.47 -17.38
N TYR A 134 -2.26 11.87 -16.13
CA TYR A 134 -2.79 11.08 -15.02
C TYR A 134 -4.29 10.77 -15.15
N ASN A 135 -5.04 11.66 -15.80
CA ASN A 135 -6.46 11.53 -16.04
C ASN A 135 -6.84 10.49 -17.12
N VAL A 136 -5.88 10.03 -17.90
CA VAL A 136 -6.12 8.98 -18.92
C VAL A 136 -5.45 7.66 -18.60
N ILE A 137 -4.89 7.50 -17.42
CA ILE A 137 -4.37 6.21 -16.96
C ILE A 137 -5.57 5.28 -16.75
N PRO A 138 -5.67 4.15 -17.49
CA PRO A 138 -6.85 3.30 -17.48
C PRO A 138 -6.84 2.35 -16.28
N VAL A 139 -6.89 2.90 -15.08
CA VAL A 139 -6.92 2.16 -13.81
C VAL A 139 -8.07 2.65 -12.97
N SER A 140 -8.95 1.74 -12.56
CA SER A 140 -9.95 2.01 -11.55
C SER A 140 -9.31 1.94 -10.15
N PHE A 141 -9.64 2.86 -9.26
CA PHE A 141 -9.15 2.83 -7.87
C PHE A 141 -9.60 1.56 -7.12
N GLU A 142 -10.70 0.97 -7.52
CA GLU A 142 -11.17 -0.32 -6.98
C GLU A 142 -10.19 -1.46 -7.24
N ASP A 143 -9.51 -1.39 -8.38
CA ASP A 143 -8.54 -2.38 -8.80
C ASP A 143 -7.15 -2.15 -8.22
N VAL A 144 -6.89 -0.97 -7.63
CA VAL A 144 -5.59 -0.66 -7.05
C VAL A 144 -5.38 -1.43 -5.76
N GLU A 145 -4.28 -2.16 -5.67
CA GLU A 145 -3.82 -2.85 -4.47
C GLU A 145 -2.98 -1.93 -3.58
N GLN A 146 -2.07 -1.19 -4.21
CA GLN A 146 -1.24 -0.18 -3.54
C GLN A 146 -0.64 0.79 -4.54
N ILE A 147 -0.24 1.96 -4.04
CA ILE A 147 0.52 2.94 -4.79
C ILE A 147 1.89 3.05 -4.11
N GLU A 148 2.95 2.81 -4.87
CA GLU A 148 4.34 2.88 -4.39
C GLU A 148 5.00 4.14 -4.94
N VAL A 149 5.59 4.94 -4.06
CA VAL A 149 6.35 6.13 -4.41
C VAL A 149 7.80 5.95 -3.96
N VAL A 150 8.70 5.80 -4.89
CA VAL A 150 10.14 5.74 -4.63
C VAL A 150 10.74 7.11 -4.93
N LEU A 151 11.30 7.75 -3.92
CA LEU A 151 11.92 9.05 -4.03
C LEU A 151 13.43 8.92 -4.22
N GLY A 152 13.91 9.47 -5.30
CA GLY A 152 15.34 9.49 -5.61
C GLY A 152 15.66 8.97 -7.00
N PRO A 153 16.93 9.01 -7.39
CA PRO A 153 17.35 8.60 -8.71
C PRO A 153 17.21 7.08 -8.87
N ALA A 154 16.27 6.65 -9.68
CA ALA A 154 16.03 5.26 -10.03
C ALA A 154 16.37 4.96 -11.50
N SER A 155 17.10 5.86 -12.16
CA SER A 155 17.41 5.76 -13.58
C SER A 155 18.23 4.52 -13.95
N ALA A 156 19.02 4.00 -13.02
CA ALA A 156 19.78 2.76 -13.23
C ALA A 156 18.86 1.53 -13.44
N LEU A 157 17.66 1.53 -12.82
CA LEU A 157 16.70 0.43 -12.92
C LEU A 157 15.61 0.67 -13.96
N TYR A 158 15.21 1.93 -14.14
CA TYR A 158 14.01 2.30 -14.90
C TYR A 158 14.28 3.21 -16.10
N GLY A 159 15.53 3.62 -16.29
CA GLY A 159 15.93 4.48 -17.42
C GLY A 159 15.77 5.98 -17.17
N PRO A 160 15.92 6.80 -18.21
CA PRO A 160 16.18 8.24 -18.08
C PRO A 160 15.04 9.06 -17.45
N ASN A 161 13.81 8.59 -17.49
CA ASN A 161 12.66 9.34 -16.94
C ASN A 161 12.47 9.15 -15.42
N ALA A 162 13.26 8.28 -14.78
CA ALA A 162 13.22 8.03 -13.35
C ALA A 162 14.27 8.89 -12.60
N HIS A 163 14.32 10.19 -12.88
CA HIS A 163 15.31 11.11 -12.32
C HIS A 163 15.04 11.49 -10.88
N SER A 164 13.79 11.89 -10.60
CA SER A 164 13.36 12.36 -9.29
C SER A 164 12.76 11.24 -8.46
N GLY A 165 12.23 10.21 -9.11
CA GLY A 165 11.57 9.08 -8.47
C GLY A 165 10.77 8.24 -9.44
N VAL A 166 10.09 7.26 -8.88
CA VAL A 166 9.16 6.37 -9.58
C VAL A 166 7.86 6.31 -8.78
N LEU A 167 6.76 6.51 -9.47
CA LEU A 167 5.40 6.27 -8.98
C LEU A 167 4.90 5.00 -9.65
N ASN A 168 4.56 3.97 -8.89
CA ASN A 168 4.03 2.73 -9.44
C ASN A 168 2.64 2.43 -8.85
N ILE A 169 1.67 2.31 -9.71
CA ILE A 169 0.31 1.89 -9.37
C ILE A 169 0.28 0.37 -9.55
N VAL A 170 0.11 -0.35 -8.45
CA VAL A 170 0.04 -1.81 -8.45
C VAL A 170 -1.42 -2.22 -8.38
N THR A 171 -1.88 -2.99 -9.36
CA THR A 171 -3.26 -3.47 -9.39
C THR A 171 -3.41 -4.82 -8.69
N SER A 172 -4.62 -5.10 -8.23
CA SER A 172 -4.96 -6.36 -7.59
C SER A 172 -4.85 -7.52 -8.58
N SER A 173 -4.25 -8.63 -8.16
CA SER A 173 -4.17 -9.81 -9.01
C SER A 173 -5.55 -10.36 -9.32
N PRO A 174 -5.93 -10.58 -10.59
CA PRO A 174 -7.23 -11.13 -10.95
C PRO A 174 -7.47 -12.54 -10.43
N ILE A 175 -6.41 -13.28 -10.11
CA ILE A 175 -6.51 -14.62 -9.51
C ILE A 175 -7.02 -14.51 -8.07
N ARG A 176 -6.63 -13.47 -7.34
CA ARG A 176 -7.02 -13.25 -5.93
C ARG A 176 -8.27 -12.40 -5.78
N ALA A 177 -8.51 -11.49 -6.70
CA ALA A 177 -9.65 -10.58 -6.71
C ALA A 177 -10.77 -11.12 -7.62
N GLN A 178 -11.27 -12.33 -7.29
CA GLN A 178 -12.39 -12.92 -8.02
C GLN A 178 -13.72 -12.38 -7.49
N GLY A 179 -14.66 -12.16 -8.39
CA GLY A 179 -16.01 -11.71 -8.06
C GLY A 179 -16.42 -10.46 -8.82
N THR A 180 -17.59 -9.94 -8.48
CA THR A 180 -18.12 -8.67 -9.00
C THR A 180 -18.23 -7.67 -7.86
N SER A 181 -17.66 -6.48 -8.05
CA SER A 181 -17.80 -5.37 -7.12
C SER A 181 -18.59 -4.25 -7.80
N ILE A 182 -19.48 -3.61 -7.05
CA ILE A 182 -20.22 -2.42 -7.48
C ILE A 182 -19.94 -1.33 -6.47
N ASN A 183 -19.41 -0.22 -6.93
CA ASN A 183 -19.18 0.97 -6.13
C ASN A 183 -20.08 2.09 -6.65
N ILE A 184 -20.80 2.75 -5.74
CA ILE A 184 -21.64 3.90 -6.05
C ILE A 184 -21.21 5.02 -5.12
N GLN A 185 -20.73 6.12 -5.70
CA GLN A 185 -20.33 7.31 -4.96
C GLN A 185 -21.29 8.44 -5.32
N GLY A 186 -21.72 9.18 -4.32
CA GLY A 186 -22.53 10.38 -4.47
C GLY A 186 -22.02 11.46 -3.53
N GLY A 187 -22.09 12.71 -3.97
CA GLY A 187 -21.73 13.90 -3.18
C GLY A 187 -22.71 15.03 -3.47
N LEU A 188 -22.83 15.96 -2.53
CA LEU A 188 -23.51 17.25 -2.66
C LEU A 188 -22.48 18.37 -2.75
#